data_2dde79d72081f4c1dfd196252790f85e
#
_entry.id   2dde79d72081f4c1dfd196252790f85e
#
_cell.length_a   1.000
_cell.length_b   1.000
_cell.length_c   1.000
_cell.angle_alpha   90.00
_cell.angle_beta   90.00
_cell.angle_gamma   90.00
#
_symmetry.space_group_name_H-M   'P 1'
#
loop_
_entity.id
_entity.type
_entity.pdbx_description
1 polymer ?
#
loop_
_entity_poly.entity_id
_entity_poly.type
_entity_poly.pdbx_seq_one_letter_code
_entity_poly.pdbx_strand_id
1 'polypeptide(L)'
;MKYLITGGCGFLGSNIASELLKQGHELVVFDSLYRFGSSQNLEWLKTQGEFEYIHGDIRNSNDVENTIKNNKFDVIYHLAGQVAMTTSISDPKMDFEVNAVGSFNLLNSVRLHSPHSIVIYSSTNKVY
;
A
#
# COMPACT_ATOMS: atom_id res chain seq x y z
N MET A 1 -1.54 17.64 -3.63
CA MET A 1 -2.27 16.41 -4.00
C MET A 1 -2.33 15.48 -2.80
N LYS A 2 -3.32 14.62 -2.77
CA LYS A 2 -3.47 13.62 -1.70
C LYS A 2 -3.13 12.23 -2.23
N TYR A 3 -2.21 11.57 -1.54
CA TYR A 3 -1.67 10.27 -1.94
C TYR A 3 -2.02 9.19 -0.93
N LEU A 4 -2.28 7.99 -1.45
CA LEU A 4 -2.31 6.75 -0.65
C LEU A 4 -1.16 5.87 -1.08
N ILE A 5 -0.46 5.28 -0.12
CA ILE A 5 0.53 4.24 -0.41
C ILE A 5 0.14 2.98 0.36
N THR A 6 -0.27 1.94 -0.35
CA THR A 6 -0.43 0.61 0.26
C THR A 6 0.95 -0.03 0.33
N GLY A 7 1.27 -0.66 1.44
CA GLY A 7 2.63 -1.15 1.66
C GLY A 7 3.62 -0.03 1.95
N GLY A 8 3.13 1.07 2.51
CA GLY A 8 3.95 2.28 2.73
C GLY A 8 5.04 2.12 3.80
N CYS A 9 5.01 1.05 4.57
CA CYS A 9 6.06 0.74 5.56
C CYS A 9 7.08 -0.26 5.03
N GLY A 10 6.99 -0.68 3.78
CA GLY A 10 8.01 -1.46 3.10
C GLY A 10 9.18 -0.59 2.65
N PHE A 11 10.18 -1.22 2.03
CA PHE A 11 11.38 -0.49 1.58
C PHE A 11 11.03 0.58 0.54
N LEU A 12 10.39 0.18 -0.54
CA LEU A 12 10.03 1.11 -1.62
C LEU A 12 9.00 2.13 -1.13
N GLY A 13 7.96 1.65 -0.45
CA GLY A 13 6.87 2.50 0.02
C GLY A 13 7.33 3.58 0.97
N SER A 14 8.20 3.26 1.94
CA SER A 14 8.68 4.24 2.91
C SER A 14 9.56 5.31 2.26
N ASN A 15 10.33 4.94 1.23
CA ASN A 15 11.15 5.91 0.51
C ASN A 15 10.29 6.86 -0.35
N ILE A 16 9.27 6.33 -1.03
CA ILE A 16 8.33 7.17 -1.78
C ILE A 16 7.56 8.08 -0.81
N ALA A 17 7.08 7.52 0.29
CA ALA A 17 6.35 8.30 1.31
C ALA A 17 7.18 9.46 1.83
N SER A 18 8.44 9.22 2.17
CA SER A 18 9.35 10.28 2.64
C SER A 18 9.50 11.39 1.61
N GLU A 19 9.67 11.03 0.34
CA GLU A 19 9.81 12.02 -0.72
C GLU A 19 8.54 12.86 -0.89
N LEU A 20 7.37 12.23 -0.84
CA LEU A 20 6.10 12.95 -0.95
C LEU A 20 5.89 13.91 0.23
N LEU A 21 6.30 13.52 1.43
CA LEU A 21 6.23 14.38 2.61
C LEU A 21 7.14 15.61 2.45
N LYS A 22 8.35 15.42 1.91
CA LYS A 22 9.29 16.52 1.64
C LYS A 22 8.72 17.50 0.64
N GLN A 23 7.90 17.04 -0.31
CA GLN A 23 7.27 17.88 -1.32
C GLN A 23 5.98 18.56 -0.81
N GLY A 24 5.58 18.31 0.44
CA GLY A 24 4.43 18.96 1.04
C GLY A 24 3.06 18.37 0.69
N HIS A 25 3.01 17.14 0.18
CA HIS A 25 1.74 16.48 -0.15
C HIS A 25 1.06 15.90 1.08
N GLU A 26 -0.26 15.77 1.02
CA GLU A 26 -1.02 14.98 1.98
C GLU A 26 -0.80 13.49 1.70
N LEU A 27 -0.57 12.73 2.76
CA LEU A 27 -0.22 11.32 2.64
C LEU A 27 -0.98 10.46 3.63
N VAL A 28 -1.52 9.36 3.13
CA VAL A 28 -2.05 8.26 3.93
C VAL A 28 -1.22 7.02 3.62
N VAL A 29 -0.76 6.36 4.66
CA VAL A 29 0.01 5.11 4.56
C VAL A 29 -0.86 3.97 5.08
N PHE A 30 -1.04 2.93 4.26
CA PHE A 30 -1.81 1.73 4.60
C PHE A 30 -0.85 0.55 4.63
N ASP A 31 -0.73 -0.13 5.77
CA ASP A 31 0.18 -1.24 5.92
C ASP A 31 -0.28 -2.15 7.05
N SER A 32 -0.04 -3.44 6.95
CA SER A 32 -0.34 -4.41 8.02
C SER A 32 0.81 -4.59 9.00
N LEU A 33 1.99 -4.06 8.70
CA LEU A 33 3.22 -4.22 9.47
C LEU A 33 3.64 -5.69 9.63
N TYR A 34 3.22 -6.54 8.69
CA TYR A 34 3.50 -7.97 8.75
C TYR A 34 4.98 -8.29 8.50
N ARG A 35 5.61 -7.53 7.58
CA ARG A 35 7.00 -7.80 7.22
C ARG A 35 7.96 -7.34 8.30
N PHE A 36 9.04 -8.12 8.49
CA PHE A 36 10.13 -7.73 9.37
C PHE A 36 10.70 -6.38 8.94
N GLY A 37 10.86 -5.49 9.90
CA GLY A 37 11.38 -4.15 9.64
C GLY A 37 10.33 -3.09 9.33
N SER A 38 9.08 -3.46 9.04
CA SER A 38 8.06 -2.47 8.69
C SER A 38 7.70 -1.54 9.85
N SER A 39 7.72 -2.04 11.09
CA SER A 39 7.48 -1.19 12.26
C SER A 39 8.56 -0.12 12.42
N GLN A 40 9.83 -0.47 12.18
CA GLN A 40 10.92 0.48 12.21
C GLN A 40 10.78 1.52 11.09
N ASN A 41 10.36 1.11 9.91
CA ASN A 41 10.10 2.03 8.81
C ASN A 41 8.99 3.02 9.14
N LEU A 42 7.94 2.56 9.81
CA LEU A 42 6.86 3.44 10.26
C LEU A 42 7.38 4.50 11.24
N GLU A 43 8.18 4.09 12.23
CA GLU A 43 8.75 5.03 13.18
C GLU A 43 9.71 6.03 12.49
N TRP A 44 10.50 5.56 11.53
CA TRP A 44 11.35 6.43 10.74
C TRP A 44 10.53 7.45 9.94
N LEU A 45 9.42 7.02 9.31
CA LEU A 45 8.55 7.94 8.55
C LEU A 45 7.98 9.04 9.42
N LYS A 46 7.66 8.75 10.67
CA LYS A 46 7.16 9.77 11.61
C LYS A 46 8.16 10.89 11.85
N THR A 47 9.44 10.65 11.63
CA THR A 47 10.49 11.68 11.72
C THR A 47 10.58 12.53 10.47
N GLN A 48 9.97 12.10 9.34
CA GLN A 48 10.08 12.78 8.06
C GLN A 48 8.96 13.80 7.81
N GLY A 49 7.86 13.70 8.55
CA GLY A 49 6.74 14.61 8.41
C GLY A 49 5.47 14.03 9.01
N GLU A 50 4.38 14.79 8.90
CA GLU A 50 3.07 14.36 9.40
C GLU A 50 2.28 13.67 8.30
N PHE A 51 1.69 12.53 8.64
CA PHE A 51 0.84 11.76 7.74
C PHE A 51 -0.15 10.92 8.54
N GLU A 52 -1.18 10.43 7.87
CA GLU A 52 -2.12 9.49 8.48
C GLU A 52 -1.65 8.06 8.23
N TYR A 53 -1.60 7.26 9.28
CA TYR A 53 -1.32 5.83 9.18
C TYR A 53 -2.60 5.04 9.43
N ILE A 54 -2.92 4.13 8.51
CA ILE A 54 -4.03 3.19 8.64
C ILE A 54 -3.46 1.78 8.73
N HIS A 55 -3.67 1.13 9.87
CA HIS A 55 -3.32 -0.27 10.02
C HIS A 55 -4.40 -1.11 9.35
N GLY A 56 -4.04 -1.84 8.33
CA GLY A 56 -4.99 -2.67 7.59
C GLY A 56 -4.30 -3.75 6.79
N ASP A 57 -5.10 -4.72 6.37
CA ASP A 57 -4.64 -5.84 5.56
C ASP A 57 -5.26 -5.73 4.17
N ILE A 58 -4.41 -5.71 3.15
CA ILE A 58 -4.86 -5.59 1.76
C ILE A 58 -5.80 -6.75 1.34
N ARG A 59 -5.70 -7.89 2.01
CA ARG A 59 -6.58 -9.05 1.78
C ARG A 59 -7.98 -8.84 2.34
N ASN A 60 -8.14 -7.89 3.25
CA ASN A 60 -9.43 -7.59 3.87
C ASN A 60 -10.13 -6.50 3.08
N SER A 61 -11.21 -6.87 2.38
CA SER A 61 -11.93 -5.93 1.52
C SER A 61 -12.54 -4.75 2.29
N ASN A 62 -12.95 -4.97 3.54
CA ASN A 62 -13.51 -3.89 4.36
C ASN A 62 -12.46 -2.85 4.75
N ASP A 63 -11.25 -3.30 5.10
CA ASP A 63 -10.16 -2.37 5.42
C ASP A 63 -9.85 -1.48 4.23
N VAL A 64 -9.76 -2.07 3.04
CA VAL A 64 -9.46 -1.35 1.80
C VAL A 64 -10.59 -0.42 1.43
N GLU A 65 -11.83 -0.92 1.46
CA GLU A 65 -12.99 -0.12 1.09
C GLU A 65 -13.15 1.09 2.00
N ASN A 66 -13.00 0.92 3.31
CA ASN A 66 -13.10 2.03 4.25
C ASN A 66 -12.04 3.10 4.00
N THR A 67 -10.82 2.68 3.65
CA THR A 67 -9.73 3.61 3.34
C THR A 67 -10.05 4.42 2.09
N ILE A 68 -10.50 3.78 1.02
CA ILE A 68 -10.80 4.46 -0.24
C ILE A 68 -12.06 5.32 -0.14
N LYS A 69 -13.08 4.79 0.51
CA LYS A 69 -14.39 5.45 0.63
C LYS A 69 -14.34 6.73 1.45
N ASN A 70 -13.53 6.74 2.51
CA ASN A 70 -13.46 7.85 3.46
C ASN A 70 -12.49 8.95 3.05
N ASN A 71 -11.84 8.81 1.90
CA ASN A 71 -10.83 9.75 1.41
C ASN A 71 -11.05 10.04 -0.06
N LYS A 72 -10.46 11.15 -0.53
CA LYS A 72 -10.40 11.48 -1.97
C LYS A 72 -8.94 11.53 -2.36
N PHE A 73 -8.45 10.41 -2.85
CA PHE A 73 -7.06 10.32 -3.29
C PHE A 73 -6.91 10.75 -4.74
N ASP A 74 -5.90 11.55 -5.00
CA ASP A 74 -5.51 11.89 -6.37
C ASP A 74 -4.69 10.76 -6.99
N VAL A 75 -3.76 10.22 -6.23
CA VAL A 75 -2.87 9.14 -6.69
C VAL A 75 -2.75 8.07 -5.61
N ILE A 76 -2.80 6.83 -6.04
CA ILE A 76 -2.66 5.65 -5.18
C ILE A 76 -1.47 4.83 -5.67
N TYR A 77 -0.42 4.73 -4.85
CA TYR A 77 0.68 3.80 -5.09
C TYR A 77 0.33 2.47 -4.44
N HIS A 78 0.05 1.46 -5.24
CA HIS A 78 -0.24 0.12 -4.73
C HIS A 78 1.03 -0.72 -4.70
N LEU A 79 1.67 -0.76 -3.54
CA LEU A 79 2.94 -1.44 -3.31
C LEU A 79 2.81 -2.60 -2.32
N ALA A 80 1.63 -2.78 -1.73
CA ALA A 80 1.38 -3.91 -0.83
C ALA A 80 1.44 -5.21 -1.63
N GLY A 81 2.43 -6.03 -1.36
CA GLY A 81 2.62 -7.28 -2.07
C GLY A 81 3.57 -8.20 -1.33
N GLN A 82 3.52 -9.47 -1.67
CA GLN A 82 4.48 -10.47 -1.21
C GLN A 82 5.63 -10.51 -2.22
N VAL A 83 6.84 -10.21 -1.75
CA VAL A 83 7.98 -10.03 -2.64
C VAL A 83 9.02 -11.15 -2.56
N ALA A 84 9.03 -11.96 -1.50
CA ALA A 84 10.02 -13.00 -1.31
C ALA A 84 9.59 -14.29 -2.04
N MET A 85 10.36 -14.71 -3.02
CA MET A 85 10.09 -15.95 -3.77
C MET A 85 10.03 -17.16 -2.84
N THR A 86 10.90 -17.22 -1.83
CA THR A 86 10.91 -18.31 -0.86
C THR A 86 9.60 -18.40 -0.08
N THR A 87 8.99 -17.27 0.25
CA THR A 87 7.70 -17.25 0.92
C THR A 87 6.58 -17.67 -0.04
N SER A 88 6.65 -17.28 -1.31
CA SER A 88 5.69 -17.72 -2.32
C SER A 88 5.67 -19.23 -2.49
N ILE A 89 6.82 -19.89 -2.39
CA ILE A 89 6.94 -21.33 -2.47
C ILE A 89 6.41 -22.01 -1.21
N SER A 90 6.73 -21.46 -0.03
CA SER A 90 6.35 -22.07 1.26
C SER A 90 4.89 -21.79 1.63
N ASP A 91 4.32 -20.67 1.17
CA ASP A 91 2.94 -20.28 1.44
C ASP A 91 2.30 -19.66 0.20
N PRO A 92 1.96 -20.48 -0.80
CA PRO A 92 1.38 -19.99 -2.06
C PRO A 92 0.01 -19.36 -1.88
N LYS A 93 -0.76 -19.79 -0.87
CA LYS A 93 -2.08 -19.20 -0.61
C LYS A 93 -1.95 -17.76 -0.16
N MET A 94 -1.03 -17.48 0.77
CA MET A 94 -0.78 -16.11 1.22
C MET A 94 -0.29 -15.23 0.08
N ASP A 95 0.61 -15.75 -0.74
CA ASP A 95 1.11 -15.05 -1.91
C ASP A 95 -0.02 -14.66 -2.85
N PHE A 96 -0.92 -15.60 -3.16
CA PHE A 96 -2.08 -15.33 -4.02
C PHE A 96 -3.02 -14.31 -3.37
N GLU A 97 -3.32 -14.47 -2.09
CA GLU A 97 -4.25 -13.57 -1.40
C GLU A 97 -3.71 -12.14 -1.34
N VAL A 98 -2.43 -11.95 -1.03
CA VAL A 98 -1.84 -10.61 -0.96
C VAL A 98 -1.72 -9.99 -2.34
N ASN A 99 -1.17 -10.72 -3.30
CA ASN A 99 -0.85 -10.16 -4.61
C ASN A 99 -2.07 -10.08 -5.54
N ALA A 100 -2.87 -11.12 -5.63
CA ALA A 100 -4.01 -11.15 -6.54
C ALA A 100 -5.29 -10.63 -5.88
N VAL A 101 -5.70 -11.19 -4.75
CA VAL A 101 -6.92 -10.77 -4.07
C VAL A 101 -6.77 -9.35 -3.52
N GLY A 102 -5.63 -9.02 -2.95
CA GLY A 102 -5.35 -7.67 -2.46
C GLY A 102 -5.43 -6.62 -3.56
N SER A 103 -4.84 -6.90 -4.71
CA SER A 103 -4.92 -5.98 -5.86
C SER A 103 -6.35 -5.84 -6.36
N PHE A 104 -7.10 -6.94 -6.42
CA PHE A 104 -8.51 -6.88 -6.77
C PHE A 104 -9.30 -6.02 -5.77
N ASN A 105 -9.08 -6.20 -4.46
CA ASN A 105 -9.78 -5.43 -3.44
C ASN A 105 -9.54 -3.92 -3.65
N LEU A 106 -8.30 -3.53 -3.90
CA LEU A 106 -7.97 -2.12 -4.13
C LEU A 106 -8.65 -1.60 -5.39
N LEU A 107 -8.47 -2.27 -6.51
CA LEU A 107 -8.99 -1.80 -7.79
C LEU A 107 -10.53 -1.77 -7.81
N ASN A 108 -11.17 -2.74 -7.17
CA ASN A 108 -12.62 -2.76 -7.07
C ASN A 108 -13.14 -1.60 -6.21
N SER A 109 -12.48 -1.31 -5.09
CA SER A 109 -12.85 -0.16 -4.26
C SER A 109 -12.66 1.17 -4.98
N VAL A 110 -11.57 1.30 -5.75
CA VAL A 110 -11.33 2.49 -6.56
C VAL A 110 -12.43 2.63 -7.62
N ARG A 111 -12.78 1.55 -8.29
CA ARG A 111 -13.84 1.56 -9.29
C ARG A 111 -15.18 2.03 -8.71
N LEU A 112 -15.50 1.59 -7.49
CA LEU A 112 -16.78 1.89 -6.85
C LEU A 112 -16.82 3.27 -6.19
N HIS A 113 -15.72 3.71 -5.58
CA HIS A 113 -15.73 4.86 -4.68
C HIS A 113 -14.83 6.01 -5.12
N SER A 114 -13.87 5.78 -6.00
CA SER A 114 -12.88 6.80 -6.38
C SER A 114 -12.38 6.61 -7.82
N PRO A 115 -13.29 6.54 -8.81
CA PRO A 115 -12.93 6.18 -10.19
C PRO A 115 -12.01 7.21 -10.87
N HIS A 116 -11.87 8.40 -10.31
CA HIS A 116 -10.98 9.45 -10.83
C HIS A 116 -9.54 9.33 -10.31
N SER A 117 -9.28 8.49 -9.31
CA SER A 117 -7.94 8.31 -8.77
C SER A 117 -7.02 7.61 -9.78
N ILE A 118 -5.77 8.08 -9.84
CA ILE A 118 -4.73 7.42 -10.64
C ILE A 118 -4.11 6.33 -9.78
N VAL A 119 -4.10 5.09 -10.27
CA VAL A 119 -3.47 3.97 -9.57
C VAL A 119 -2.15 3.63 -10.26
N ILE A 120 -1.07 3.64 -9.48
CA ILE A 120 0.25 3.20 -9.93
C ILE A 120 0.54 1.87 -9.25
N TYR A 121 0.66 0.82 -10.05
CA TYR A 121 0.87 -0.54 -9.58
C TYR A 121 2.31 -0.97 -9.80
N SER A 122 2.94 -1.46 -8.73
CA SER A 122 4.29 -2.00 -8.82
C SER A 122 4.23 -3.46 -9.27
N SER A 123 4.70 -3.71 -10.47
CA SER A 123 4.77 -5.05 -11.05
C SER A 123 6.16 -5.66 -10.89
N THR A 124 6.38 -6.80 -11.52
CA THR A 124 7.64 -7.53 -11.45
C THR A 124 8.29 -7.61 -12.82
N ASN A 125 9.62 -7.80 -12.84
CA ASN A 125 10.36 -8.14 -14.05
C ASN A 125 10.37 -9.68 -14.31
N LYS A 126 9.75 -10.45 -13.45
CA LYS A 126 9.65 -11.91 -13.55
C LYS A 126 8.37 -12.29 -14.28
N VAL A 127 8.32 -12.07 -15.59
CA VAL A 127 7.09 -12.21 -16.40
C VAL A 127 7.17 -13.32 -17.44
N TYR A 128 8.06 -14.25 -17.26
CA TYR A 128 8.24 -15.42 -18.18
C TYR A 128 7.99 -16.73 -17.50
#